data_9d9796df2625fe7a46261afc03ce6452
#
_entry.id   9d9796df2625fe7a46261afc03ce6452
#
_cell.length_a   1.000
_cell.length_b   1.000
_cell.length_c   1.000
_cell.angle_alpha   90.00
_cell.angle_beta   90.00
_cell.angle_gamma   90.00
#
_symmetry.space_group_name_H-M   'P 1'
#
loop_
_entity.id
_entity.type
_entity.pdbx_description
1 polymer ?
#
loop_
_entity_poly.entity_id
_entity_poly.type
_entity_poly.pdbx_seq_one_letter_code
_entity_poly.pdbx_strand_id
1 'polypeptide(L)'
;ESALYTQILFPNDPPNRLNYLKVYFPTKSDYIFSSIRFMIPSFAFTMVMLITFIFTIVTAFRQKKLTEMKNDFINNMTHEFKTPISTISLAAQMLKDPAVAKSPQMFQHISGVINDETKRLRFQVEKVLQMSMFERQKTMMKLNTVDVNGIITSVMSTFKLKVEKYGGTIEADLEAEDAWVKVDEMHFTNVIFNLLDNAVKYAREDVPLSLFIRTRILENDKVEISIQDNGIGIKKEDLKKIFEKFYRVSTGNVHNVKGFGLGLAYVHKIIHDLNGTIRAESELNVGTKFIIILPLIKNK
;
A
#
# COMPACT_ATOMS: atom_id res chain seq x y z
N GLU A 1 49.57 -20.70 31.44
CA GLU A 1 50.41 -20.12 32.51
C GLU A 1 49.66 -20.28 33.84
N SER A 2 50.15 -21.14 34.71
CA SER A 2 49.62 -21.37 36.05
C SER A 2 49.95 -20.15 36.92
N ALA A 3 48.95 -19.36 37.28
CA ALA A 3 49.15 -18.20 38.13
C ALA A 3 49.53 -18.64 39.55
N LEU A 4 50.81 -18.50 39.89
CA LEU A 4 51.32 -18.64 41.23
C LEU A 4 51.03 -17.36 42.01
N TYR A 5 50.21 -17.44 43.05
CA TYR A 5 49.97 -16.32 43.96
C TYR A 5 51.07 -16.38 45.04
N THR A 6 51.90 -15.35 45.07
CA THR A 6 53.04 -15.28 46.01
C THR A 6 52.81 -14.15 47.01
N GLN A 7 52.82 -14.43 48.28
CA GLN A 7 52.71 -13.46 49.36
C GLN A 7 53.89 -13.64 50.37
N ILE A 8 54.43 -12.53 50.83
CA ILE A 8 55.45 -12.51 51.83
C ILE A 8 54.84 -12.90 53.20
N LEU A 9 55.35 -13.94 53.83
CA LEU A 9 54.82 -14.42 55.11
C LEU A 9 55.13 -13.49 56.28
N PHE A 10 56.34 -12.91 56.30
CA PHE A 10 56.80 -12.01 57.36
C PHE A 10 57.38 -10.73 56.70
N PRO A 11 56.60 -9.69 56.60
CA PRO A 11 57.05 -8.46 55.91
C PRO A 11 58.20 -7.72 56.66
N ASN A 12 58.35 -7.97 57.93
CA ASN A 12 59.35 -7.33 58.81
C ASN A 12 60.69 -8.04 58.89
N ASP A 13 60.84 -9.20 58.18
CA ASP A 13 62.10 -9.92 58.15
C ASP A 13 63.12 -9.21 57.27
N PRO A 14 64.43 -9.29 57.59
CA PRO A 14 65.47 -8.71 56.78
C PRO A 14 65.46 -9.29 55.34
N PRO A 15 65.81 -8.51 54.30
CA PRO A 15 65.66 -8.92 52.89
C PRO A 15 66.30 -10.25 52.49
N ASN A 16 67.29 -10.72 53.22
CA ASN A 16 67.99 -11.99 53.00
C ASN A 16 67.33 -13.20 53.67
N ARG A 17 66.18 -13.03 54.39
CA ARG A 17 65.41 -14.11 55.06
C ARG A 17 63.89 -14.02 54.72
N LEU A 18 63.52 -13.43 53.65
CA LEU A 18 62.11 -13.33 53.23
C LEU A 18 61.58 -14.72 52.87
N ASN A 19 60.54 -15.14 53.58
CA ASN A 19 59.80 -16.36 53.29
C ASN A 19 58.57 -16.03 52.47
N TYR A 20 58.37 -16.79 51.40
CA TYR A 20 57.22 -16.57 50.47
C TYR A 20 56.27 -17.76 50.59
N LEU A 21 55.00 -17.48 50.79
CA LEU A 21 53.91 -18.43 50.57
C LEU A 21 53.52 -18.40 49.06
N LYS A 22 53.72 -19.55 48.42
CA LYS A 22 53.27 -19.72 47.02
C LYS A 22 52.05 -20.62 46.99
N VAL A 23 50.89 -20.09 46.58
CA VAL A 23 49.67 -20.86 46.47
C VAL A 23 49.43 -21.16 45.02
N TYR A 24 49.28 -22.42 44.72
CA TYR A 24 48.99 -22.90 43.36
C TYR A 24 47.59 -23.55 43.34
N PHE A 25 46.76 -23.11 42.41
CA PHE A 25 45.41 -23.66 42.17
C PHE A 25 45.43 -24.49 40.90
N PRO A 26 45.66 -25.79 40.90
CA PRO A 26 45.82 -26.62 39.70
C PRO A 26 44.50 -26.71 38.87
N THR A 27 43.38 -26.56 39.54
CA THR A 27 42.04 -26.72 38.92
C THR A 27 41.34 -25.39 38.60
N LYS A 28 42.05 -24.24 38.73
CA LYS A 28 41.44 -22.91 38.52
C LYS A 28 40.89 -22.73 37.11
N SER A 29 41.63 -23.16 36.08
CA SER A 29 41.18 -23.12 34.68
C SER A 29 39.94 -24.00 34.46
N ASP A 30 39.95 -25.21 35.01
CA ASP A 30 38.84 -26.17 34.87
C ASP A 30 37.57 -25.68 35.57
N TYR A 31 37.71 -25.03 36.71
CA TYR A 31 36.59 -24.41 37.44
C TYR A 31 36.00 -23.23 36.64
N ILE A 32 36.86 -22.38 36.09
CA ILE A 32 36.41 -21.24 35.25
C ILE A 32 35.71 -21.78 33.98
N PHE A 33 36.31 -22.75 33.28
CA PHE A 33 35.69 -23.34 32.09
C PHE A 33 34.39 -24.06 32.40
N SER A 34 34.26 -24.76 33.51
CA SER A 34 33.01 -25.41 33.91
C SER A 34 31.91 -24.40 34.21
N SER A 35 32.23 -23.28 34.86
CA SER A 35 31.27 -22.18 35.12
C SER A 35 30.81 -21.51 33.85
N ILE A 36 31.72 -21.20 32.90
CA ILE A 36 31.40 -20.60 31.61
C ILE A 36 30.52 -21.55 30.78
N ARG A 37 30.75 -22.85 30.83
CA ARG A 37 29.97 -23.86 30.09
C ARG A 37 28.47 -23.80 30.39
N PHE A 38 28.09 -23.49 31.65
CA PHE A 38 26.67 -23.31 32.02
C PHE A 38 26.13 -21.91 31.70
N MET A 39 26.99 -20.88 31.63
CA MET A 39 26.59 -19.53 31.32
C MET A 39 26.19 -19.36 29.83
N ILE A 40 26.88 -20.05 28.90
CA ILE A 40 26.62 -19.94 27.45
C ILE A 40 25.20 -20.39 27.11
N PRO A 41 24.69 -21.59 27.51
CA PRO A 41 23.32 -22.00 27.24
C PRO A 41 22.28 -21.07 27.88
N SER A 42 22.56 -20.60 29.12
CA SER A 42 21.66 -19.67 29.82
C SER A 42 21.55 -18.35 29.08
N PHE A 43 22.67 -17.77 28.61
CA PHE A 43 22.70 -16.55 27.82
C PHE A 43 21.99 -16.75 26.47
N ALA A 44 22.24 -17.85 25.76
CA ALA A 44 21.56 -18.19 24.51
C ALA A 44 20.06 -18.31 24.72
N PHE A 45 19.59 -18.97 25.76
CA PHE A 45 18.18 -19.08 26.11
C PHE A 45 17.53 -17.70 26.36
N THR A 46 18.20 -16.85 27.12
CA THR A 46 17.74 -15.48 27.42
C THR A 46 17.62 -14.65 26.13
N MET A 47 18.59 -14.77 25.22
CA MET A 47 18.56 -14.08 23.92
C MET A 47 17.38 -14.56 23.05
N VAL A 48 17.13 -15.87 22.99
CA VAL A 48 16.00 -16.43 22.26
C VAL A 48 14.67 -15.91 22.83
N MET A 49 14.54 -15.90 24.17
CA MET A 49 13.37 -15.35 24.85
C MET A 49 13.16 -13.85 24.53
N LEU A 50 14.23 -13.07 24.53
CA LEU A 50 14.18 -11.65 24.19
C LEU A 50 13.73 -11.42 22.75
N ILE A 51 14.30 -12.17 21.80
CA ILE A 51 13.95 -12.09 20.37
C ILE A 51 12.48 -12.47 20.15
N THR A 52 12.02 -13.57 20.75
CA THR A 52 10.61 -13.98 20.66
C THR A 52 9.66 -12.98 21.28
N PHE A 53 10.04 -12.36 22.40
CA PHE A 53 9.26 -11.32 23.05
C PHE A 53 9.12 -10.07 22.16
N ILE A 54 10.25 -9.58 21.60
CA ILE A 54 10.26 -8.45 20.68
C ILE A 54 9.42 -8.77 19.42
N PHE A 55 9.59 -9.95 18.86
CA PHE A 55 8.80 -10.40 17.69
C PHE A 55 7.30 -10.42 17.99
N THR A 56 6.91 -10.94 19.15
CA THR A 56 5.51 -10.99 19.58
C THR A 56 4.91 -9.60 19.75
N ILE A 57 5.64 -8.67 20.38
CA ILE A 57 5.21 -7.28 20.55
C ILE A 57 5.04 -6.60 19.19
N VAL A 58 6.03 -6.69 18.30
CA VAL A 58 5.96 -6.08 16.96
C VAL A 58 4.78 -6.65 16.18
N THR A 59 4.55 -7.96 16.25
CA THR A 59 3.43 -8.62 15.58
C THR A 59 2.09 -8.17 16.16
N ALA A 60 1.96 -8.07 17.49
CA ALA A 60 0.76 -7.58 18.15
C ALA A 60 0.43 -6.14 17.76
N PHE A 61 1.42 -5.24 17.71
CA PHE A 61 1.21 -3.86 17.26
C PHE A 61 0.79 -3.78 15.78
N ARG A 62 1.39 -4.60 14.92
CA ARG A 62 0.99 -4.69 13.50
C ARG A 62 -0.45 -5.18 13.35
N GLN A 63 -0.84 -6.22 14.09
CA GLN A 63 -2.19 -6.75 14.07
C GLN A 63 -3.22 -5.73 14.59
N LYS A 64 -2.91 -5.04 15.70
CA LYS A 64 -3.76 -3.98 16.24
C LYS A 64 -4.00 -2.88 15.20
N LYS A 65 -2.93 -2.38 14.58
CA LYS A 65 -3.02 -1.35 13.54
C LYS A 65 -3.85 -1.81 12.33
N LEU A 66 -3.66 -3.05 11.89
CA LEU A 66 -4.44 -3.63 10.80
C LEU A 66 -5.93 -3.73 11.16
N THR A 67 -6.25 -4.11 12.40
CA THR A 67 -7.62 -4.18 12.90
C THR A 67 -8.28 -2.80 12.96
N GLU A 68 -7.55 -1.78 13.44
CA GLU A 68 -8.02 -0.39 13.44
C GLU A 68 -8.32 0.09 12.02
N MET A 69 -7.39 -0.09 11.09
CA MET A 69 -7.60 0.27 9.67
C MET A 69 -8.79 -0.48 9.03
N LYS A 70 -8.99 -1.76 9.39
CA LYS A 70 -10.14 -2.55 8.93
C LYS A 70 -11.45 -2.02 9.50
N ASN A 71 -11.49 -1.63 10.76
CA ASN A 71 -12.67 -1.03 11.38
C ASN A 71 -13.00 0.33 10.77
N ASP A 72 -12.01 1.17 10.53
CA ASP A 72 -12.18 2.45 9.84
C ASP A 72 -12.70 2.25 8.41
N PHE A 73 -12.21 1.23 7.71
CA PHE A 73 -12.75 0.84 6.40
C PHE A 73 -14.23 0.46 6.48
N ILE A 74 -14.63 -0.39 7.44
CA ILE A 74 -16.02 -0.82 7.61
C ILE A 74 -16.91 0.39 7.93
N ASN A 75 -16.47 1.28 8.81
CA ASN A 75 -17.21 2.48 9.18
C ASN A 75 -17.38 3.41 7.97
N ASN A 76 -16.32 3.67 7.23
CA ASN A 76 -16.35 4.49 6.02
C ASN A 76 -17.26 3.87 4.94
N MET A 77 -17.19 2.55 4.76
CA MET A 77 -18.05 1.82 3.81
C MET A 77 -19.51 1.94 4.19
N THR A 78 -19.82 1.78 5.47
CA THR A 78 -21.18 1.93 6.00
C THR A 78 -21.70 3.34 5.72
N HIS A 79 -20.87 4.35 5.93
CA HIS A 79 -21.24 5.75 5.69
C HIS A 79 -21.43 6.05 4.18
N GLU A 80 -20.54 5.54 3.34
CA GLU A 80 -20.63 5.70 1.88
C GLU A 80 -21.86 4.98 1.28
N PHE A 81 -22.31 3.89 1.86
CA PHE A 81 -23.56 3.21 1.44
C PHE A 81 -24.82 3.88 2.00
N LYS A 82 -24.77 4.43 3.21
CA LYS A 82 -25.92 5.07 3.85
C LYS A 82 -26.43 6.28 3.03
N THR A 83 -25.52 7.08 2.50
CA THR A 83 -25.87 8.29 1.74
C THR A 83 -26.71 7.99 0.49
N PRO A 84 -26.28 7.16 -0.48
CA PRO A 84 -27.10 6.84 -1.66
C PRO A 84 -28.40 6.12 -1.29
N ILE A 85 -28.38 5.23 -0.28
CA ILE A 85 -29.60 4.55 0.18
C ILE A 85 -30.62 5.56 0.73
N SER A 86 -30.18 6.53 1.53
CA SER A 86 -31.06 7.58 2.06
C SER A 86 -31.62 8.48 0.95
N THR A 87 -30.79 8.84 -0.04
CA THR A 87 -31.23 9.62 -1.20
C THR A 87 -32.28 8.87 -2.04
N ILE A 88 -32.05 7.57 -2.31
CA ILE A 88 -33.01 6.71 -3.01
C ILE A 88 -34.32 6.62 -2.22
N SER A 89 -34.23 6.42 -0.91
CA SER A 89 -35.42 6.32 -0.04
C SER A 89 -36.24 7.61 -0.04
N LEU A 90 -35.57 8.77 0.06
CA LEU A 90 -36.23 10.06 0.00
C LEU A 90 -36.88 10.30 -1.39
N ALA A 91 -36.17 10.03 -2.46
CA ALA A 91 -36.67 10.16 -3.84
C ALA A 91 -37.89 9.24 -4.07
N ALA A 92 -37.84 8.00 -3.55
CA ALA A 92 -38.97 7.07 -3.62
C ALA A 92 -40.20 7.54 -2.80
N GLN A 93 -39.97 8.24 -1.65
CA GLN A 93 -41.08 8.85 -0.89
C GLN A 93 -41.69 10.03 -1.68
N MET A 94 -40.87 10.86 -2.33
CA MET A 94 -41.36 11.96 -3.16
C MET A 94 -42.21 11.50 -4.35
N LEU A 95 -41.94 10.34 -4.92
CA LEU A 95 -42.77 9.76 -6.00
C LEU A 95 -44.22 9.42 -5.55
N LYS A 96 -44.45 9.29 -4.23
CA LYS A 96 -45.79 9.04 -3.67
C LYS A 96 -46.63 10.31 -3.54
N ASP A 97 -46.01 11.49 -3.72
CA ASP A 97 -46.73 12.75 -3.63
C ASP A 97 -47.59 12.95 -4.88
N PRO A 98 -48.91 13.20 -4.71
CA PRO A 98 -49.80 13.46 -5.85
C PRO A 98 -49.40 14.64 -6.73
N ALA A 99 -48.67 15.63 -6.19
CA ALA A 99 -48.15 16.76 -6.93
C ALA A 99 -47.06 16.33 -7.94
N VAL A 100 -46.19 15.38 -7.54
CA VAL A 100 -45.18 14.82 -8.41
C VAL A 100 -45.80 13.98 -9.54
N ALA A 101 -46.82 13.19 -9.22
CA ALA A 101 -47.54 12.39 -10.21
C ALA A 101 -48.19 13.24 -11.32
N LYS A 102 -48.55 14.51 -11.04
CA LYS A 102 -49.11 15.46 -11.99
C LYS A 102 -48.06 16.22 -12.81
N SER A 103 -46.77 16.10 -12.48
CA SER A 103 -45.66 16.78 -13.17
C SER A 103 -44.72 15.77 -13.84
N PRO A 104 -44.82 15.51 -15.14
CA PRO A 104 -43.94 14.57 -15.85
C PRO A 104 -42.45 14.92 -15.70
N GLN A 105 -42.12 16.22 -15.67
CA GLN A 105 -40.73 16.69 -15.50
C GLN A 105 -40.17 16.34 -14.11
N MET A 106 -40.97 16.54 -13.06
CA MET A 106 -40.56 16.24 -11.70
C MET A 106 -40.42 14.72 -11.47
N PHE A 107 -41.36 13.94 -12.04
CA PHE A 107 -41.29 12.48 -12.04
C PHE A 107 -40.02 11.96 -12.71
N GLN A 108 -39.68 12.50 -13.90
CA GLN A 108 -38.52 12.13 -14.67
C GLN A 108 -37.21 12.49 -13.93
N HIS A 109 -37.16 13.67 -13.30
CA HIS A 109 -36.03 14.11 -12.51
C HIS A 109 -35.80 13.18 -11.32
N ILE A 110 -36.83 12.88 -10.51
CA ILE A 110 -36.71 12.02 -9.32
C ILE A 110 -36.35 10.58 -9.73
N SER A 111 -36.93 10.07 -10.82
CA SER A 111 -36.58 8.76 -11.36
C SER A 111 -35.12 8.71 -11.82
N GLY A 112 -34.62 9.82 -12.42
CA GLY A 112 -33.22 9.98 -12.76
C GLY A 112 -32.30 9.90 -11.54
N VAL A 113 -32.62 10.60 -10.46
CA VAL A 113 -31.86 10.56 -9.20
C VAL A 113 -31.77 9.13 -8.64
N ILE A 114 -32.90 8.40 -8.62
CA ILE A 114 -32.92 7.00 -8.17
C ILE A 114 -31.98 6.14 -9.02
N ASN A 115 -32.06 6.27 -10.33
CA ASN A 115 -31.25 5.50 -11.27
C ASN A 115 -29.75 5.79 -11.08
N ASP A 116 -29.39 7.06 -10.95
CA ASP A 116 -27.98 7.47 -10.80
C ASP A 116 -27.36 7.02 -9.47
N GLU A 117 -28.11 7.16 -8.36
CA GLU A 117 -27.66 6.65 -7.05
C GLU A 117 -27.60 5.12 -7.00
N THR A 118 -28.49 4.43 -7.73
CA THR A 118 -28.45 2.96 -7.86
C THR A 118 -27.21 2.50 -8.64
N LYS A 119 -26.89 3.18 -9.76
CA LYS A 119 -25.65 2.92 -10.51
C LYS A 119 -24.41 3.15 -9.65
N ARG A 120 -24.42 4.23 -8.87
CA ARG A 120 -23.33 4.56 -7.95
C ARG A 120 -23.16 3.50 -6.86
N LEU A 121 -24.27 3.05 -6.25
CA LEU A 121 -24.25 2.00 -5.23
C LEU A 121 -23.72 0.68 -5.81
N ARG A 122 -24.17 0.28 -7.01
CA ARG A 122 -23.67 -0.91 -7.70
C ARG A 122 -22.16 -0.83 -7.92
N PHE A 123 -21.63 0.29 -8.39
CA PHE A 123 -20.21 0.48 -8.58
C PHE A 123 -19.41 0.36 -7.27
N GLN A 124 -19.95 0.88 -6.16
CA GLN A 124 -19.32 0.75 -4.84
C GLN A 124 -19.30 -0.71 -4.36
N VAL A 125 -20.40 -1.44 -4.54
CA VAL A 125 -20.49 -2.88 -4.21
C VAL A 125 -19.51 -3.70 -5.05
N GLU A 126 -19.43 -3.46 -6.36
CA GLU A 126 -18.49 -4.13 -7.25
C GLU A 126 -17.04 -3.91 -6.81
N LYS A 127 -16.66 -2.68 -6.43
CA LYS A 127 -15.32 -2.39 -5.88
C LYS A 127 -15.02 -3.21 -4.61
N VAL A 128 -15.99 -3.36 -3.72
CA VAL A 128 -15.84 -4.16 -2.49
C VAL A 128 -15.74 -5.65 -2.80
N LEU A 129 -16.58 -6.16 -3.71
CA LEU A 129 -16.56 -7.56 -4.12
C LEU A 129 -15.26 -7.94 -4.83
N GLN A 130 -14.78 -7.11 -5.77
CA GLN A 130 -13.48 -7.30 -6.42
C GLN A 130 -12.37 -7.48 -5.39
N MET A 131 -12.41 -6.72 -4.32
CA MET A 131 -11.44 -6.78 -3.24
C MET A 131 -11.56 -8.02 -2.37
N SER A 132 -12.79 -8.45 -2.04
CA SER A 132 -13.06 -9.66 -1.26
C SER A 132 -12.64 -10.94 -2.01
N MET A 133 -12.89 -10.99 -3.31
CA MET A 133 -12.45 -12.10 -4.17
C MET A 133 -10.91 -12.17 -4.23
N PHE A 134 -10.25 -11.02 -4.11
CA PHE A 134 -8.79 -10.90 -4.11
C PHE A 134 -8.11 -11.46 -2.85
N GLU A 135 -8.83 -11.53 -1.72
CA GLU A 135 -8.31 -12.10 -0.48
C GLU A 135 -8.33 -13.62 -0.46
N ARG A 136 -9.25 -14.24 -1.19
CA ARG A 136 -9.54 -15.68 -1.06
C ARG A 136 -8.84 -16.61 -2.04
N GLN A 137 -8.28 -16.10 -3.17
CA GLN A 137 -7.67 -16.97 -4.18
C GLN A 137 -6.42 -16.35 -4.80
N LYS A 138 -5.43 -17.21 -5.10
CA LYS A 138 -4.60 -16.99 -6.28
C LYS A 138 -5.59 -16.87 -7.44
N THR A 139 -5.93 -15.65 -7.82
CA THR A 139 -6.86 -15.38 -8.92
C THR A 139 -6.30 -16.08 -10.14
N MET A 140 -7.05 -17.02 -10.70
CA MET A 140 -6.67 -17.62 -11.98
C MET A 140 -6.84 -16.52 -13.05
N MET A 141 -5.81 -15.71 -13.21
CA MET A 141 -5.79 -14.66 -14.23
C MET A 141 -5.83 -15.31 -15.60
N LYS A 142 -6.72 -14.85 -16.46
CA LYS A 142 -6.73 -15.22 -17.88
C LYS A 142 -5.73 -14.35 -18.62
N LEU A 143 -4.47 -14.80 -18.63
CA LEU A 143 -3.39 -14.04 -19.25
C LEU A 143 -3.49 -14.09 -20.77
N ASN A 144 -3.72 -12.95 -21.38
CA ASN A 144 -3.71 -12.73 -22.82
C ASN A 144 -2.53 -11.81 -23.22
N THR A 145 -2.13 -11.90 -24.47
CA THR A 145 -1.21 -10.93 -25.06
C THR A 145 -2.00 -9.67 -25.42
N VAL A 146 -1.63 -8.55 -24.82
CA VAL A 146 -2.37 -7.29 -24.95
C VAL A 146 -1.40 -6.16 -25.24
N ASP A 147 -1.81 -5.25 -26.12
CA ASP A 147 -1.11 -3.98 -26.36
C ASP A 147 -1.40 -2.99 -25.23
N VAL A 148 -0.33 -2.59 -24.55
CA VAL A 148 -0.40 -1.63 -23.43
C VAL A 148 -0.97 -0.29 -23.89
N ASN A 149 -0.52 0.20 -25.04
CA ASN A 149 -0.93 1.51 -25.56
C ASN A 149 -2.43 1.53 -25.91
N GLY A 150 -2.95 0.42 -26.43
CA GLY A 150 -4.37 0.26 -26.74
C GLY A 150 -5.24 0.37 -25.47
N ILE A 151 -4.87 -0.31 -24.39
CA ILE A 151 -5.58 -0.20 -23.10
C ILE A 151 -5.50 1.22 -22.53
N ILE A 152 -4.32 1.83 -22.52
CA ILE A 152 -4.13 3.20 -22.01
C ILE A 152 -5.04 4.17 -22.78
N THR A 153 -5.02 4.12 -24.11
CA THR A 153 -5.84 5.00 -24.97
C THR A 153 -7.34 4.82 -24.71
N SER A 154 -7.80 3.57 -24.54
CA SER A 154 -9.19 3.26 -24.22
C SER A 154 -9.62 3.87 -22.87
N VAL A 155 -8.80 3.69 -21.82
CA VAL A 155 -9.11 4.24 -20.49
C VAL A 155 -9.03 5.77 -20.49
N MET A 156 -8.02 6.37 -21.15
CA MET A 156 -7.89 7.81 -21.29
C MET A 156 -9.13 8.45 -21.92
N SER A 157 -9.69 7.84 -22.98
CA SER A 157 -10.89 8.35 -23.63
C SER A 157 -12.08 8.47 -22.68
N THR A 158 -12.20 7.53 -21.73
CA THR A 158 -13.23 7.55 -20.69
C THR A 158 -13.01 8.69 -19.68
N PHE A 159 -11.75 9.02 -19.38
CA PHE A 159 -11.42 10.08 -18.43
C PHE A 159 -11.40 11.47 -19.05
N LYS A 160 -11.24 11.60 -20.36
CA LYS A 160 -11.11 12.88 -21.07
C LYS A 160 -12.24 13.85 -20.72
N LEU A 161 -13.49 13.44 -20.89
CA LEU A 161 -14.65 14.27 -20.55
C LEU A 161 -14.71 14.64 -19.07
N LYS A 162 -14.27 13.73 -18.18
CA LYS A 162 -14.25 13.98 -16.73
C LYS A 162 -13.20 15.03 -16.36
N VAL A 163 -12.03 14.97 -16.98
CA VAL A 163 -10.92 15.90 -16.75
C VAL A 163 -11.25 17.29 -17.35
N GLU A 164 -11.74 17.35 -18.59
CA GLU A 164 -12.15 18.57 -19.27
C GLU A 164 -13.27 19.32 -18.53
N LYS A 165 -14.20 18.59 -17.90
CA LYS A 165 -15.28 19.20 -17.09
C LYS A 165 -14.74 20.04 -15.92
N TYR A 166 -13.54 19.74 -15.43
CA TYR A 166 -12.85 20.49 -14.38
C TYR A 166 -11.76 21.43 -14.94
N GLY A 167 -11.80 21.73 -16.25
CA GLY A 167 -10.83 22.61 -16.92
C GLY A 167 -9.43 22.02 -17.04
N GLY A 168 -9.28 20.73 -16.85
CA GLY A 168 -7.99 20.04 -16.90
C GLY A 168 -7.64 19.49 -18.28
N THR A 169 -6.41 18.97 -18.40
CA THR A 169 -5.88 18.31 -19.60
C THR A 169 -5.42 16.88 -19.29
N ILE A 170 -5.52 16.00 -20.29
CA ILE A 170 -4.97 14.66 -20.26
C ILE A 170 -4.21 14.41 -21.56
N GLU A 171 -2.92 14.18 -21.43
CA GLU A 171 -2.00 14.01 -22.55
C GLU A 171 -1.26 12.68 -22.43
N ALA A 172 -0.84 12.13 -23.56
CA ALA A 172 -0.07 10.90 -23.58
C ALA A 172 1.08 10.99 -24.59
N ASP A 173 2.21 10.42 -24.19
CA ASP A 173 3.40 10.20 -24.99
C ASP A 173 3.71 8.69 -24.99
N LEU A 174 3.17 8.00 -25.98
CA LEU A 174 3.19 6.54 -26.07
C LEU A 174 4.38 6.08 -26.95
N GLU A 175 5.59 6.32 -26.47
CA GLU A 175 6.84 6.00 -27.19
C GLU A 175 7.15 4.50 -27.30
N ALA A 176 6.47 3.67 -26.51
CA ALA A 176 6.69 2.22 -26.56
C ALA A 176 5.95 1.60 -27.75
N GLU A 177 6.57 1.61 -28.93
CA GLU A 177 6.05 0.87 -30.08
C GLU A 177 6.06 -0.65 -29.78
N ASP A 178 5.01 -1.36 -30.21
CA ASP A 178 4.88 -2.82 -30.01
C ASP A 178 4.99 -3.29 -28.55
N ALA A 179 4.44 -2.51 -27.61
CA ALA A 179 4.47 -2.83 -26.18
C ALA A 179 3.47 -3.94 -25.80
N TRP A 180 3.74 -5.16 -26.26
CA TRP A 180 2.94 -6.35 -25.96
C TRP A 180 3.31 -6.95 -24.61
N VAL A 181 2.33 -7.13 -23.73
CA VAL A 181 2.51 -7.73 -22.41
C VAL A 181 1.55 -8.91 -22.20
N LYS A 182 1.91 -9.83 -21.30
CA LYS A 182 1.04 -10.96 -20.92
C LYS A 182 0.29 -10.61 -19.64
N VAL A 183 -0.95 -10.17 -19.79
CA VAL A 183 -1.77 -9.66 -18.67
C VAL A 183 -3.21 -10.17 -18.78
N ASP A 184 -3.93 -10.12 -17.67
CA ASP A 184 -5.39 -10.18 -17.71
C ASP A 184 -5.91 -8.78 -18.06
N GLU A 185 -6.52 -8.63 -19.22
CA GLU A 185 -6.94 -7.35 -19.78
C GLU A 185 -7.88 -6.59 -18.86
N MET A 186 -8.84 -7.28 -18.23
CA MET A 186 -9.79 -6.66 -17.30
C MET A 186 -9.07 -6.13 -16.06
N HIS A 187 -8.19 -6.93 -15.47
CA HIS A 187 -7.45 -6.53 -14.29
C HIS A 187 -6.47 -5.39 -14.60
N PHE A 188 -5.79 -5.44 -15.73
CA PHE A 188 -4.86 -4.40 -16.13
C PHE A 188 -5.57 -3.09 -16.50
N THR A 189 -6.71 -3.16 -17.20
CA THR A 189 -7.58 -1.98 -17.42
C THR A 189 -7.99 -1.33 -16.10
N ASN A 190 -8.37 -2.14 -15.10
CA ASN A 190 -8.70 -1.65 -13.77
C ASN A 190 -7.50 -1.03 -13.02
N VAL A 191 -6.27 -1.49 -13.27
CA VAL A 191 -5.06 -0.86 -12.74
C VAL A 191 -4.92 0.57 -13.24
N ILE A 192 -4.98 0.76 -14.57
CA ILE A 192 -4.87 2.09 -15.19
C ILE A 192 -6.02 2.99 -14.71
N PHE A 193 -7.26 2.44 -14.69
CA PHE A 193 -8.43 3.17 -14.20
C PHE A 193 -8.26 3.67 -12.76
N ASN A 194 -7.76 2.82 -11.85
CA ASN A 194 -7.55 3.21 -10.44
C ASN A 194 -6.52 4.34 -10.30
N LEU A 195 -5.46 4.34 -11.10
CA LEU A 195 -4.44 5.38 -11.05
C LEU A 195 -4.99 6.71 -11.57
N LEU A 196 -5.73 6.71 -12.70
CA LEU A 196 -6.36 7.91 -13.25
C LEU A 196 -7.49 8.43 -12.34
N ASP A 197 -8.30 7.54 -11.74
CA ASP A 197 -9.34 7.93 -10.78
C ASP A 197 -8.73 8.60 -9.54
N ASN A 198 -7.59 8.09 -9.05
CA ASN A 198 -6.85 8.72 -7.96
C ASN A 198 -6.36 10.12 -8.36
N ALA A 199 -5.78 10.27 -9.54
CA ALA A 199 -5.30 11.57 -10.02
C ALA A 199 -6.42 12.62 -10.08
N VAL A 200 -7.59 12.26 -10.61
CA VAL A 200 -8.77 13.16 -10.63
C VAL A 200 -9.28 13.45 -9.22
N LYS A 201 -9.26 12.47 -8.34
CA LYS A 201 -9.80 12.56 -6.99
C LYS A 201 -8.95 13.41 -6.05
N TYR A 202 -7.64 13.39 -6.25
CA TYR A 202 -6.66 14.14 -5.48
C TYR A 202 -6.13 15.36 -6.22
N ALA A 203 -6.89 15.84 -7.23
CA ALA A 203 -6.62 17.09 -7.91
C ALA A 203 -6.64 18.26 -6.91
N ARG A 204 -5.85 19.26 -7.16
CA ARG A 204 -5.88 20.52 -6.43
C ARG A 204 -7.04 21.37 -6.90
N GLU A 205 -7.61 22.16 -5.99
CA GLU A 205 -8.72 23.07 -6.33
C GLU A 205 -8.24 24.39 -6.94
N ASP A 206 -6.99 24.76 -6.68
CA ASP A 206 -6.39 26.05 -7.08
C ASP A 206 -5.72 26.03 -8.46
N VAL A 207 -5.54 24.86 -9.06
CA VAL A 207 -4.93 24.71 -10.40
C VAL A 207 -5.70 23.71 -11.25
N PRO A 208 -5.80 23.93 -12.58
CA PRO A 208 -6.34 22.92 -13.49
C PRO A 208 -5.60 21.60 -13.40
N LEU A 209 -6.33 20.49 -13.43
CA LEU A 209 -5.72 19.16 -13.39
C LEU A 209 -4.94 18.91 -14.69
N SER A 210 -3.68 18.56 -14.57
CA SER A 210 -2.85 18.10 -15.69
C SER A 210 -2.44 16.65 -15.45
N LEU A 211 -2.85 15.77 -16.37
CA LEU A 211 -2.50 14.35 -16.39
C LEU A 211 -1.59 14.07 -17.56
N PHE A 212 -0.46 13.45 -17.30
CA PHE A 212 0.48 13.04 -18.33
C PHE A 212 0.81 11.56 -18.23
N ILE A 213 0.63 10.82 -19.32
CA ILE A 213 0.91 9.39 -19.37
C ILE A 213 2.02 9.16 -20.38
N ARG A 214 3.04 8.40 -19.98
CA ARG A 214 4.12 8.04 -20.90
C ARG A 214 4.36 6.54 -20.86
N THR A 215 4.62 5.94 -22.03
CA THR A 215 5.12 4.58 -22.14
C THR A 215 6.46 4.60 -22.85
N ARG A 216 7.41 3.78 -22.39
CA ARG A 216 8.71 3.58 -23.05
C ARG A 216 9.24 2.18 -22.84
N ILE A 217 9.96 1.68 -23.83
CA ILE A 217 10.68 0.41 -23.70
C ILE A 217 11.98 0.66 -22.94
N LEU A 218 12.22 -0.14 -21.92
CA LEU A 218 13.49 -0.15 -21.18
C LEU A 218 14.43 -1.21 -21.74
N GLU A 219 15.70 -1.04 -21.46
CA GLU A 219 16.66 -2.14 -21.59
C GLU A 219 16.18 -3.37 -20.83
N ASN A 220 16.51 -4.58 -21.29
CA ASN A 220 16.07 -5.86 -20.70
C ASN A 220 14.59 -6.27 -20.94
N ASP A 221 14.04 -5.95 -22.10
CA ASP A 221 12.70 -6.41 -22.51
C ASP A 221 11.60 -6.07 -21.51
N LYS A 222 11.54 -4.83 -21.07
CA LYS A 222 10.51 -4.32 -20.15
C LYS A 222 9.87 -3.06 -20.73
N VAL A 223 8.61 -2.85 -20.42
CA VAL A 223 7.91 -1.59 -20.66
C VAL A 223 7.73 -0.85 -19.35
N GLU A 224 8.05 0.43 -19.36
CA GLU A 224 7.73 1.38 -18.29
C GLU A 224 6.49 2.17 -18.70
N ILE A 225 5.52 2.24 -17.80
CA ILE A 225 4.31 3.05 -17.90
C ILE A 225 4.34 4.04 -16.76
N SER A 226 4.38 5.33 -17.05
CA SER A 226 4.32 6.37 -16.03
C SER A 226 3.04 7.18 -16.18
N ILE A 227 2.38 7.42 -15.04
CA ILE A 227 1.16 8.24 -14.94
C ILE A 227 1.47 9.33 -13.93
N GLN A 228 1.46 10.58 -14.37
CA GLN A 228 1.81 11.74 -13.59
C GLN A 228 0.62 12.71 -13.50
N ASP A 229 0.37 13.22 -12.29
CA ASP A 229 -0.59 14.29 -12.01
C ASP A 229 0.10 15.48 -11.35
N ASN A 230 -0.55 16.64 -11.35
CA ASN A 230 -0.18 17.84 -10.63
C ASN A 230 -1.06 18.08 -9.38
N GLY A 231 -1.55 17.00 -8.77
CA GLY A 231 -2.44 17.03 -7.61
C GLY A 231 -1.76 17.46 -6.31
N ILE A 232 -2.41 17.15 -5.18
CA ILE A 232 -1.94 17.53 -3.82
C ILE A 232 -0.61 16.87 -3.43
N GLY A 233 -0.18 15.82 -4.12
CA GLY A 233 1.01 15.08 -3.79
C GLY A 233 0.91 14.25 -2.51
N ILE A 234 2.00 13.54 -2.18
CA ILE A 234 2.09 12.60 -1.06
C ILE A 234 3.37 12.86 -0.28
N LYS A 235 3.29 12.87 1.05
CA LYS A 235 4.46 13.01 1.93
C LYS A 235 5.39 11.80 1.81
N LYS A 236 6.71 12.01 1.92
CA LYS A 236 7.73 10.95 1.84
C LYS A 236 7.49 9.80 2.82
N GLU A 237 7.00 10.09 4.02
CA GLU A 237 6.70 9.09 5.05
C GLU A 237 5.54 8.15 4.70
N ASP A 238 4.65 8.59 3.80
CA ASP A 238 3.46 7.85 3.37
C ASP A 238 3.70 7.06 2.09
N LEU A 239 4.68 7.42 1.26
CA LEU A 239 4.93 6.81 -0.06
C LEU A 239 5.06 5.27 -0.03
N LYS A 240 5.65 4.71 1.03
CA LYS A 240 5.75 3.26 1.18
C LYS A 240 4.46 2.61 1.67
N LYS A 241 3.60 3.38 2.36
CA LYS A 241 2.38 2.90 3.01
C LYS A 241 1.15 2.98 2.10
N ILE A 242 1.18 3.85 1.07
CA ILE A 242 0.02 4.03 0.16
C ILE A 242 -0.41 2.74 -0.55
N PHE A 243 0.46 1.75 -0.65
CA PHE A 243 0.18 0.43 -1.21
C PHE A 243 -0.31 -0.59 -0.16
N GLU A 244 -0.32 -0.22 1.12
CA GLU A 244 -0.89 -1.06 2.18
C GLU A 244 -2.42 -1.04 2.11
N LYS A 245 -3.06 -2.18 2.41
CA LYS A 245 -4.52 -2.29 2.44
C LYS A 245 -5.11 -1.35 3.49
N PHE A 246 -6.20 -0.69 3.13
CA PHE A 246 -6.95 0.23 4.00
C PHE A 246 -6.20 1.50 4.37
N TYR A 247 -4.95 1.65 3.91
CA TYR A 247 -4.18 2.84 4.22
C TYR A 247 -4.72 4.06 3.47
N ARG A 248 -4.85 5.16 4.21
CA ARG A 248 -5.22 6.48 3.68
C ARG A 248 -4.31 7.53 4.31
N VAL A 249 -3.82 8.43 3.49
CA VAL A 249 -3.08 9.59 4.00
C VAL A 249 -4.05 10.46 4.79
N SER A 250 -3.75 10.74 6.06
CA SER A 250 -4.53 11.66 6.89
C SER A 250 -4.22 13.10 6.46
N THR A 251 -5.07 13.67 5.64
CA THR A 251 -4.95 15.05 5.16
C THR A 251 -5.82 16.00 6.00
N GLY A 252 -5.60 16.06 7.31
CA GLY A 252 -6.19 17.00 8.26
C GLY A 252 -7.68 17.37 8.07
N ASN A 253 -7.99 18.20 7.10
CA ASN A 253 -9.36 18.67 6.81
C ASN A 253 -10.05 18.04 5.59
N VAL A 254 -9.42 17.12 4.85
CA VAL A 254 -10.03 16.52 3.67
C VAL A 254 -10.76 15.22 4.04
N HIS A 255 -11.72 15.31 4.96
CA HIS A 255 -12.71 14.24 5.21
C HIS A 255 -13.60 13.94 3.97
N ASN A 256 -13.55 14.79 2.94
CA ASN A 256 -14.42 14.68 1.75
C ASN A 256 -13.88 13.82 0.60
N VAL A 257 -12.66 13.31 0.67
CA VAL A 257 -12.14 12.48 -0.41
C VAL A 257 -12.69 11.06 -0.27
N LYS A 258 -13.75 10.74 -1.04
CA LYS A 258 -14.44 9.44 -1.03
C LYS A 258 -13.53 8.30 -1.46
N GLY A 259 -13.48 7.20 -0.69
CA GLY A 259 -12.76 5.99 -1.07
C GLY A 259 -12.32 5.10 0.09
N PHE A 260 -12.08 3.86 -0.26
CA PHE A 260 -11.92 2.77 0.70
C PHE A 260 -10.47 2.46 1.08
N GLY A 261 -9.47 3.14 0.50
CA GLY A 261 -8.05 2.84 0.73
C GLY A 261 -7.60 1.49 0.14
N LEU A 262 -8.28 1.00 -0.88
CA LEU A 262 -8.07 -0.32 -1.46
C LEU A 262 -7.49 -0.28 -2.88
N GLY A 263 -7.67 0.84 -3.60
CA GLY A 263 -7.31 0.93 -5.02
C GLY A 263 -5.82 0.72 -5.29
N LEU A 264 -4.93 1.39 -4.54
CA LEU A 264 -3.48 1.26 -4.72
C LEU A 264 -2.95 -0.09 -4.23
N ALA A 265 -3.55 -0.68 -3.18
CA ALA A 265 -3.21 -2.03 -2.76
C ALA A 265 -3.58 -3.08 -3.83
N TYR A 266 -4.72 -2.89 -4.50
CA TYR A 266 -5.12 -3.70 -5.65
C TYR A 266 -4.11 -3.55 -6.81
N VAL A 267 -3.78 -2.31 -7.17
CA VAL A 267 -2.80 -2.02 -8.23
C VAL A 267 -1.47 -2.71 -7.93
N HIS A 268 -0.93 -2.55 -6.73
CA HIS A 268 0.33 -3.16 -6.31
C HIS A 268 0.30 -4.68 -6.44
N LYS A 269 -0.78 -5.31 -5.97
CA LYS A 269 -0.91 -6.77 -6.04
C LYS A 269 -1.00 -7.25 -7.49
N ILE A 270 -1.86 -6.66 -8.34
CA ILE A 270 -2.00 -7.06 -9.74
C ILE A 270 -0.66 -6.95 -10.46
N ILE A 271 0.03 -5.83 -10.32
CA ILE A 271 1.33 -5.63 -10.97
C ILE A 271 2.36 -6.65 -10.47
N HIS A 272 2.37 -6.96 -9.17
CA HIS A 272 3.23 -8.00 -8.62
C HIS A 272 2.88 -9.40 -9.15
N ASP A 273 1.61 -9.76 -9.23
CA ASP A 273 1.14 -11.05 -9.74
C ASP A 273 1.45 -11.21 -11.25
N LEU A 274 1.61 -10.10 -11.97
CA LEU A 274 2.08 -10.04 -13.36
C LEU A 274 3.61 -10.00 -13.50
N ASN A 275 4.37 -10.27 -12.42
CA ASN A 275 5.84 -10.19 -12.36
C ASN A 275 6.39 -8.79 -12.69
N GLY A 276 5.59 -7.76 -12.48
CA GLY A 276 5.96 -6.36 -12.61
C GLY A 276 6.33 -5.72 -11.28
N THR A 277 6.66 -4.45 -11.36
CA THR A 277 6.89 -3.58 -10.20
C THR A 277 6.13 -2.27 -10.34
N ILE A 278 5.70 -1.70 -9.23
CA ILE A 278 5.14 -0.35 -9.18
C ILE A 278 5.82 0.45 -8.08
N ARG A 279 6.10 1.72 -8.36
CA ARG A 279 6.57 2.70 -7.39
C ARG A 279 5.86 4.04 -7.58
N ALA A 280 5.92 4.89 -6.56
CA ALA A 280 5.42 6.25 -6.61
C ALA A 280 6.55 7.23 -6.29
N GLU A 281 6.61 8.30 -7.04
CA GLU A 281 7.44 9.48 -6.82
C GLU A 281 6.48 10.65 -6.60
N SER A 282 6.63 11.40 -5.51
CA SER A 282 5.68 12.47 -5.21
C SER A 282 6.30 13.53 -4.34
N GLU A 283 5.85 14.75 -4.54
CA GLU A 283 6.16 15.90 -3.72
C GLU A 283 4.86 16.62 -3.35
N LEU A 284 4.75 17.02 -2.06
CA LEU A 284 3.55 17.65 -1.55
C LEU A 284 3.29 18.99 -2.27
N ASN A 285 2.06 19.22 -2.70
CA ASN A 285 1.58 20.35 -3.50
C ASN A 285 2.21 20.50 -4.90
N VAL A 286 2.96 19.51 -5.37
CA VAL A 286 3.51 19.46 -6.73
C VAL A 286 2.77 18.41 -7.57
N GLY A 287 2.57 17.20 -7.00
CA GLY A 287 1.86 16.12 -7.68
C GLY A 287 2.44 14.75 -7.39
N THR A 288 1.95 13.75 -8.11
CA THR A 288 2.37 12.35 -7.97
C THR A 288 2.64 11.73 -9.33
N LYS A 289 3.68 10.90 -9.40
CA LYS A 289 4.02 10.07 -10.54
C LYS A 289 4.06 8.62 -10.11
N PHE A 290 3.14 7.81 -10.66
CA PHE A 290 3.19 6.37 -10.54
C PHE A 290 3.96 5.76 -11.71
N ILE A 291 4.86 4.82 -11.42
CA ILE A 291 5.71 4.17 -12.40
C ILE A 291 5.51 2.66 -12.29
N ILE A 292 4.99 2.06 -13.35
CA ILE A 292 4.79 0.62 -13.50
C ILE A 292 5.83 0.09 -14.47
N ILE A 293 6.42 -1.06 -14.15
CA ILE A 293 7.34 -1.77 -15.04
C ILE A 293 6.83 -3.20 -15.21
N LEU A 294 6.61 -3.62 -16.46
CA LEU A 294 6.16 -4.96 -16.82
C LEU A 294 7.12 -5.63 -17.80
N PRO A 295 7.24 -6.97 -17.77
CA PRO A 295 7.99 -7.69 -18.78
C PRO A 295 7.25 -7.67 -20.13
N LEU A 296 7.98 -7.38 -21.21
CA LEU A 296 7.49 -7.49 -22.57
C LEU A 296 7.46 -8.96 -23.03
N ILE A 297 6.54 -9.24 -23.93
CA ILE A 297 6.58 -10.50 -24.69
C ILE A 297 7.54 -10.29 -25.86
N LYS A 298 8.56 -11.15 -25.96
CA LYS A 298 9.38 -11.18 -27.18
C LYS A 298 8.53 -11.71 -28.33
N ASN A 299 8.23 -10.88 -29.31
CA ASN A 299 7.81 -11.38 -30.61
C ASN A 299 9.00 -12.18 -31.19
N LYS A 300 8.80 -13.49 -31.32
CA LYS A 300 9.70 -14.35 -32.07
C LYS A 300 9.53 -14.12 -33.55
#